data_820fc4cf64274d680ae825ed6812570b
#
_entry.id   820fc4cf64274d680ae825ed6812570b
#
_cell.length_a   1.000
_cell.length_b   1.000
_cell.length_c   1.000
_cell.angle_alpha   90.00
_cell.angle_beta   90.00
_cell.angle_gamma   90.00
#
_symmetry.space_group_name_H-M   'P 1'
#
loop_
_entity.id
_entity.type
_entity.pdbx_description
1 polymer ?
#
loop_
_entity_poly.entity_id
_entity_poly.type
_entity_poly.pdbx_seq_one_letter_code
_entity_poly.pdbx_strand_id
1 'polypeptide(L)'
;KALDDRALVFILEEVVRLLQGREDIPDLYAVFTTQEEVGARGAIVAATNIKPDIAIALDMSLATDIPGVPESEYINVLGKGTSIKVMDKLSTCIGGLIAHPQLVRDLKKVAKDNQIPYGIEAYAAGATDASFMQTLNGGIIAGGVQIPMRYVHSYEVVDVRDVVDTVELLYRYILTQA
;
A
#
# COMPACT_ATOMS: atom_id res chain seq x y z
N LYS A 1 -0.41 -2.84 -19.17
CA LYS A 1 0.96 -2.33 -19.17
C LYS A 1 1.10 -1.16 -18.21
N ALA A 2 2.11 -1.22 -17.35
CA ALA A 2 2.38 -0.23 -16.31
C ALA A 2 1.18 -0.02 -15.36
N LEU A 3 0.54 -1.12 -14.94
CA LEU A 3 -0.41 -1.10 -13.85
C LEU A 3 0.32 -0.87 -12.53
N ASP A 4 1.51 -1.37 -12.43
CA ASP A 4 2.53 -0.92 -11.52
C ASP A 4 3.17 0.39 -12.05
N ASP A 5 2.88 1.56 -11.46
CA ASP A 5 1.97 1.69 -10.31
C ASP A 5 0.71 2.52 -10.64
N ARG A 6 0.29 2.61 -11.93
CA ARG A 6 -0.85 3.43 -12.35
C ARG A 6 -2.20 2.94 -11.84
N ALA A 7 -2.29 1.66 -11.44
CA ALA A 7 -3.51 1.17 -10.81
C ALA A 7 -3.70 1.80 -9.42
N LEU A 8 -2.62 1.98 -8.66
CA LEU A 8 -2.68 2.62 -7.35
C LEU A 8 -2.83 4.14 -7.46
N VAL A 9 -2.29 4.76 -8.54
CA VAL A 9 -2.60 6.15 -8.88
C VAL A 9 -4.10 6.35 -9.05
N PHE A 10 -4.78 5.48 -9.81
CA PHE A 10 -6.23 5.51 -9.97
C PHE A 10 -6.96 5.29 -8.63
N ILE A 11 -6.50 4.35 -7.80
CA ILE A 11 -7.07 4.12 -6.47
C ILE A 11 -6.99 5.39 -5.62
N LEU A 12 -5.84 6.05 -5.60
CA LEU A 12 -5.65 7.28 -4.84
C LEU A 12 -6.55 8.41 -5.34
N GLU A 13 -6.68 8.57 -6.67
CA GLU A 13 -7.60 9.54 -7.28
C GLU A 13 -9.05 9.28 -6.86
N GLU A 14 -9.50 8.02 -6.87
CA GLU A 14 -10.86 7.65 -6.45
C GLU A 14 -11.10 7.91 -4.95
N VAL A 15 -10.13 7.61 -4.09
CA VAL A 15 -10.22 7.91 -2.66
C VAL A 15 -10.36 9.42 -2.44
N VAL A 16 -9.52 10.23 -3.09
CA VAL A 16 -9.60 11.70 -3.01
C VAL A 16 -10.95 12.20 -3.52
N ARG A 17 -11.44 11.64 -4.62
CA ARG A 17 -12.77 12.01 -5.18
C ARG A 17 -13.91 11.71 -4.20
N LEU A 18 -13.86 10.56 -3.52
CA LEU A 18 -14.87 10.18 -2.52
C LEU A 18 -14.83 11.05 -1.26
N LEU A 19 -13.67 11.58 -0.92
CA LEU A 19 -13.48 12.46 0.22
C LEU A 19 -13.74 13.94 -0.10
N GLN A 20 -13.97 14.29 -1.35
CA GLN A 20 -14.14 15.67 -1.77
C GLN A 20 -15.34 16.34 -1.06
N GLY A 21 -15.10 17.52 -0.48
CA GLY A 21 -16.12 18.29 0.23
C GLY A 21 -16.39 17.83 1.67
N ARG A 22 -15.64 16.85 2.17
CA ARG A 22 -15.71 16.46 3.58
C ARG A 22 -14.83 17.38 4.43
N GLU A 23 -15.38 17.80 5.56
CA GLU A 23 -14.67 18.62 6.56
C GLU A 23 -14.29 17.82 7.82
N ASP A 24 -14.80 16.59 7.92
CA ASP A 24 -14.61 15.66 9.03
C ASP A 24 -13.52 14.61 8.72
N ILE A 25 -12.39 15.05 8.19
CA ILE A 25 -11.22 14.22 7.90
C ILE A 25 -9.94 14.96 8.34
N PRO A 26 -8.84 14.25 8.62
CA PRO A 26 -7.56 14.89 8.90
C PRO A 26 -7.02 15.62 7.67
N ASP A 27 -5.96 16.43 7.87
CA ASP A 27 -5.19 16.98 6.75
C ASP A 27 -4.64 15.84 5.90
N LEU A 28 -5.11 15.72 4.67
CA LEU A 28 -4.76 14.65 3.74
C LEU A 28 -3.89 15.16 2.61
N TYR A 29 -2.74 14.53 2.43
CA TYR A 29 -1.82 14.78 1.33
C TYR A 29 -1.80 13.57 0.38
N ALA A 30 -2.42 13.69 -0.77
CA ALA A 30 -2.31 12.72 -1.85
C ALA A 30 -1.04 13.03 -2.67
N VAL A 31 -0.05 12.15 -2.61
CA VAL A 31 1.25 12.38 -3.23
C VAL A 31 1.51 11.34 -4.31
N PHE A 32 1.72 11.81 -5.53
CA PHE A 32 2.15 11.00 -6.67
C PHE A 32 3.67 11.10 -6.78
N THR A 33 4.35 10.11 -6.25
CA THR A 33 5.81 10.12 -6.16
C THR A 33 6.48 9.84 -7.49
N THR A 34 7.67 10.36 -7.66
CA THR A 34 8.53 10.06 -8.81
C THR A 34 9.73 9.25 -8.40
N GLN A 35 10.24 8.42 -9.30
CA GLN A 35 11.46 7.64 -9.09
C GLN A 35 11.37 6.68 -7.87
N GLU A 36 10.23 6.04 -7.69
CA GLU A 36 10.06 4.99 -6.69
C GLU A 36 11.02 3.83 -6.98
N GLU A 37 11.01 3.28 -8.20
CA GLU A 37 11.75 2.13 -8.70
C GLU A 37 13.29 2.26 -8.61
N VAL A 38 13.77 3.44 -8.35
CA VAL A 38 15.22 3.74 -8.23
C VAL A 38 15.60 4.32 -6.87
N GLY A 39 14.79 4.04 -5.85
CA GLY A 39 15.08 4.35 -4.46
C GLY A 39 14.16 5.37 -3.80
N ALA A 40 12.87 5.35 -4.11
CA ALA A 40 11.80 6.10 -3.42
C ALA A 40 12.08 7.62 -3.31
N ARG A 41 12.74 8.19 -4.31
CA ARG A 41 13.32 9.55 -4.21
C ARG A 41 12.25 10.63 -4.02
N GLY A 42 11.13 10.51 -4.74
CA GLY A 42 10.00 11.43 -4.60
C GLY A 42 9.36 11.36 -3.22
N ALA A 43 9.16 10.15 -2.70
CA ALA A 43 8.58 9.93 -1.38
C ALA A 43 9.45 10.48 -0.24
N ILE A 44 10.77 10.29 -0.33
CA ILE A 44 11.72 10.84 0.64
C ILE A 44 11.60 12.35 0.71
N VAL A 45 11.58 13.02 -0.44
CA VAL A 45 11.48 14.48 -0.50
C VAL A 45 10.11 14.97 0.00
N ALA A 46 9.03 14.32 -0.43
CA ALA A 46 7.68 14.68 0.00
C ALA A 46 7.51 14.51 1.51
N ALA A 47 7.85 13.34 2.07
CA ALA A 47 7.73 13.08 3.50
C ALA A 47 8.61 14.01 4.37
N THR A 48 9.80 14.37 3.87
CA THR A 48 10.68 15.34 4.57
C THR A 48 10.06 16.72 4.65
N ASN A 49 9.36 17.17 3.59
CA ASN A 49 8.75 18.50 3.55
C ASN A 49 7.39 18.55 4.26
N ILE A 50 6.54 17.53 4.04
CA ILE A 50 5.19 17.46 4.62
C ILE A 50 5.26 17.15 6.12
N LYS A 51 6.18 16.27 6.54
CA LYS A 51 6.33 15.76 7.91
C LYS A 51 5.03 15.14 8.44
N PRO A 52 4.47 14.14 7.74
CA PRO A 52 3.21 13.53 8.15
C PRO A 52 3.37 12.73 9.46
N ASP A 53 2.31 12.64 10.25
CA ASP A 53 2.24 11.72 11.40
C ASP A 53 2.10 10.26 10.92
N ILE A 54 1.29 10.05 9.87
CA ILE A 54 1.03 8.74 9.27
C ILE A 54 1.35 8.82 7.77
N ALA A 55 2.06 7.83 7.26
CA ALA A 55 2.34 7.67 5.83
C ALA A 55 1.96 6.27 5.36
N ILE A 56 1.14 6.18 4.33
CA ILE A 56 0.73 4.91 3.71
C ILE A 56 1.22 4.90 2.28
N ALA A 57 2.12 3.97 1.95
CA ALA A 57 2.48 3.71 0.57
C ALA A 57 1.39 2.86 -0.10
N LEU A 58 1.00 3.26 -1.28
CA LEU A 58 0.16 2.48 -2.16
C LEU A 58 1.05 1.87 -3.23
N ASP A 59 0.99 0.56 -3.38
CA ASP A 59 1.90 -0.18 -4.25
C ASP A 59 1.28 -1.52 -4.65
N MET A 60 1.94 -2.28 -5.48
CA MET A 60 1.54 -3.65 -5.78
C MET A 60 2.03 -4.64 -4.72
N SER A 61 1.33 -5.76 -4.63
CA SER A 61 1.73 -6.95 -3.90
C SER A 61 1.85 -8.14 -4.84
N LEU A 62 2.85 -9.00 -4.66
CA LEU A 62 3.00 -10.17 -5.52
C LEU A 62 1.84 -11.17 -5.32
N ALA A 63 1.06 -11.35 -6.36
CA ALA A 63 0.14 -12.48 -6.47
C ALA A 63 0.91 -13.67 -7.04
N THR A 64 1.22 -14.63 -6.16
CA THR A 64 2.03 -15.81 -6.52
C THR A 64 1.18 -17.03 -6.88
N ASP A 65 -0.12 -16.87 -7.03
CA ASP A 65 -1.07 -17.87 -7.51
C ASP A 65 -0.95 -18.08 -9.02
N ILE A 66 0.25 -18.48 -9.46
CA ILE A 66 0.62 -18.72 -10.85
C ILE A 66 1.01 -20.18 -11.08
N PRO A 67 0.94 -20.69 -12.32
CA PRO A 67 1.33 -22.06 -12.62
C PRO A 67 2.74 -22.39 -12.14
N GLY A 68 2.89 -23.52 -11.45
CA GLY A 68 4.16 -24.02 -10.95
C GLY A 68 4.53 -23.59 -9.52
N VAL A 69 3.75 -22.68 -8.92
CA VAL A 69 3.90 -22.33 -7.49
C VAL A 69 2.89 -23.15 -6.67
N PRO A 70 3.33 -23.89 -5.64
CA PRO A 70 2.40 -24.58 -4.75
C PRO A 70 1.58 -23.62 -3.91
N GLU A 71 0.33 -23.96 -3.62
CA GLU A 71 -0.60 -23.10 -2.87
C GLU A 71 -0.05 -22.68 -1.49
N SER A 72 0.75 -23.54 -0.87
CA SER A 72 1.41 -23.26 0.42
C SER A 72 2.44 -22.12 0.36
N GLU A 73 2.83 -21.70 -0.84
CA GLU A 73 3.81 -20.64 -1.08
C GLU A 73 3.15 -19.36 -1.63
N TYR A 74 1.81 -19.33 -1.68
CA TYR A 74 1.10 -18.14 -2.12
C TYR A 74 1.28 -17.01 -1.10
N ILE A 75 1.73 -15.85 -1.59
CA ILE A 75 1.81 -14.61 -0.81
C ILE A 75 0.44 -13.94 -0.83
N ASN A 76 -0.03 -13.62 -2.03
CA ASN A 76 -1.37 -13.10 -2.27
C ASN A 76 -1.99 -13.80 -3.48
N VAL A 77 -3.31 -13.70 -3.61
CA VAL A 77 -4.11 -14.34 -4.66
C VAL A 77 -5.00 -13.29 -5.29
N LEU A 78 -5.08 -13.24 -6.62
CA LEU A 78 -5.97 -12.32 -7.33
C LEU A 78 -7.44 -12.54 -6.95
N GLY A 79 -8.18 -11.44 -6.76
CA GLY A 79 -9.61 -11.47 -6.44
C GLY A 79 -9.92 -11.90 -5.01
N LYS A 80 -8.94 -11.83 -4.11
CA LYS A 80 -9.11 -12.13 -2.68
C LYS A 80 -9.00 -10.90 -1.78
N GLY A 81 -9.05 -9.72 -2.38
CA GLY A 81 -9.07 -8.45 -1.68
C GLY A 81 -7.75 -7.72 -1.68
N THR A 82 -7.77 -6.58 -1.02
CA THR A 82 -6.58 -5.73 -0.82
C THR A 82 -5.50 -6.43 0.01
N SER A 83 -4.28 -5.93 0.00
CA SER A 83 -3.19 -6.46 0.83
C SER A 83 -2.68 -5.41 1.81
N ILE A 84 -2.59 -5.77 3.09
CA ILE A 84 -1.98 -4.93 4.13
C ILE A 84 -0.54 -5.40 4.34
N LYS A 85 0.42 -4.57 3.97
CA LYS A 85 1.83 -4.88 4.13
C LYS A 85 2.26 -4.72 5.58
N VAL A 86 2.85 -5.76 6.14
CA VAL A 86 3.40 -5.75 7.50
C VAL A 86 4.92 -5.68 7.51
N MET A 87 5.56 -6.20 6.46
CA MET A 87 7.01 -6.21 6.35
C MET A 87 7.44 -6.30 4.89
N ASP A 88 8.50 -5.58 4.55
CA ASP A 88 9.28 -5.85 3.36
C ASP A 88 10.79 -5.78 3.65
N LYS A 89 11.61 -6.16 2.67
CA LYS A 89 13.06 -6.08 2.78
C LYS A 89 13.69 -6.02 1.41
N LEU A 90 14.54 -5.04 1.19
CA LEU A 90 15.45 -5.06 0.05
C LEU A 90 16.43 -6.21 0.20
N SER A 91 16.48 -7.09 -0.79
CA SER A 91 17.33 -8.30 -0.76
C SER A 91 18.82 -8.01 -0.64
N THR A 92 19.26 -6.82 -1.02
CA THR A 92 20.66 -6.39 -1.08
C THR A 92 21.05 -5.36 -0.03
N CYS A 93 20.11 -4.85 0.76
CA CYS A 93 20.34 -3.76 1.70
C CYS A 93 19.94 -4.12 3.12
N ILE A 94 20.61 -3.48 4.09
CA ILE A 94 20.10 -3.35 5.44
C ILE A 94 19.00 -2.29 5.40
N GLY A 95 17.76 -2.71 5.47
CA GLY A 95 16.60 -1.82 5.40
C GLY A 95 15.37 -2.55 4.88
N GLY A 96 14.26 -1.90 4.95
CA GLY A 96 12.95 -2.39 4.59
C GLY A 96 11.90 -1.86 5.55
N LEU A 97 10.64 -2.08 5.25
CA LEU A 97 9.53 -1.71 6.11
C LEU A 97 9.33 -2.74 7.22
N ILE A 98 9.17 -2.26 8.44
CA ILE A 98 8.41 -2.93 9.48
C ILE A 98 7.24 -2.00 9.77
N ALA A 99 6.08 -2.32 9.22
CA ALA A 99 4.91 -1.46 9.33
C ALA A 99 4.53 -1.22 10.80
N HIS A 100 4.14 0.00 11.11
CA HIS A 100 3.78 0.35 12.49
C HIS A 100 2.64 -0.53 12.99
N PRO A 101 2.78 -1.22 14.14
CA PRO A 101 1.80 -2.22 14.59
C PRO A 101 0.40 -1.64 14.83
N GLN A 102 0.28 -0.38 15.24
CA GLN A 102 -1.02 0.26 15.42
C GLN A 102 -1.71 0.47 14.08
N LEU A 103 -1.01 1.01 13.08
CA LEU A 103 -1.54 1.21 11.72
C LEU A 103 -2.06 -0.11 11.12
N VAL A 104 -1.29 -1.19 11.28
CA VAL A 104 -1.70 -2.53 10.81
C VAL A 104 -2.96 -3.00 11.54
N ARG A 105 -3.05 -2.81 12.86
CA ARG A 105 -4.26 -3.17 13.63
C ARG A 105 -5.48 -2.39 13.18
N ASP A 106 -5.33 -1.09 12.96
CA ASP A 106 -6.42 -0.20 12.57
C ASP A 106 -6.93 -0.52 11.16
N LEU A 107 -6.04 -0.70 10.20
CA LEU A 107 -6.42 -1.16 8.84
C LEU A 107 -7.15 -2.51 8.88
N LYS A 108 -6.64 -3.49 9.65
CA LYS A 108 -7.31 -4.79 9.82
C LYS A 108 -8.67 -4.67 10.49
N LYS A 109 -8.79 -3.78 11.47
CA LYS A 109 -10.07 -3.52 12.14
C LYS A 109 -11.08 -2.93 11.17
N VAL A 110 -10.69 -1.90 10.43
CA VAL A 110 -11.54 -1.28 9.41
C VAL A 110 -11.99 -2.30 8.35
N ALA A 111 -11.06 -3.12 7.84
CA ALA A 111 -11.41 -4.16 6.87
C ALA A 111 -12.44 -5.15 7.44
N LYS A 112 -12.25 -5.63 8.66
CA LYS A 112 -13.18 -6.57 9.32
C LYS A 112 -14.55 -5.95 9.59
N ASP A 113 -14.59 -4.74 10.15
CA ASP A 113 -15.83 -4.07 10.52
C ASP A 113 -16.69 -3.75 9.29
N ASN A 114 -16.08 -3.55 8.13
CA ASN A 114 -16.75 -3.26 6.87
C ASN A 114 -16.83 -4.45 5.90
N GLN A 115 -16.43 -5.65 6.34
CA GLN A 115 -16.45 -6.88 5.54
C GLN A 115 -15.64 -6.78 4.23
N ILE A 116 -14.55 -5.99 4.24
CA ILE A 116 -13.65 -5.83 3.10
C ILE A 116 -12.67 -7.02 3.10
N PRO A 117 -12.59 -7.80 2.01
CA PRO A 117 -11.60 -8.86 1.88
C PRO A 117 -10.18 -8.29 1.92
N TYR A 118 -9.27 -8.95 2.66
CA TYR A 118 -7.88 -8.53 2.70
C TYR A 118 -6.91 -9.68 2.99
N GLY A 119 -5.71 -9.57 2.43
CA GLY A 119 -4.55 -10.38 2.77
C GLY A 119 -3.57 -9.64 3.69
N ILE A 120 -2.59 -10.37 4.20
CA ILE A 120 -1.46 -9.82 4.96
C ILE A 120 -0.18 -10.20 4.23
N GLU A 121 0.64 -9.21 3.92
CA GLU A 121 1.91 -9.44 3.24
C GLU A 121 3.10 -9.23 4.15
N ALA A 122 3.97 -10.25 4.17
CA ALA A 122 5.35 -10.16 4.60
C ALA A 122 6.23 -10.65 3.45
N TYR A 123 7.00 -9.77 2.84
CA TYR A 123 7.78 -10.09 1.65
C TYR A 123 9.24 -9.70 1.81
N ALA A 124 10.13 -10.67 1.60
CA ALA A 124 11.57 -10.51 1.89
C ALA A 124 12.43 -10.08 0.69
N ALA A 125 11.82 -9.64 -0.42
CA ALA A 125 12.56 -9.27 -1.63
C ALA A 125 11.81 -8.15 -2.39
N GLY A 126 11.90 -6.95 -1.90
CA GLY A 126 11.28 -5.77 -2.49
C GLY A 126 11.09 -4.69 -1.43
N ALA A 127 10.80 -3.49 -1.85
CA ALA A 127 10.54 -2.36 -0.97
C ALA A 127 9.49 -1.48 -1.61
N THR A 128 8.88 -0.63 -0.83
CA THR A 128 7.95 0.41 -1.26
C THR A 128 8.41 1.74 -0.71
N ASP A 129 7.77 2.82 -1.09
CA ASP A 129 8.02 4.15 -0.53
C ASP A 129 7.99 4.15 1.01
N ALA A 130 7.14 3.33 1.65
CA ALA A 130 7.03 3.23 3.10
C ALA A 130 8.33 2.76 3.77
N SER A 131 9.11 1.92 3.08
CA SER A 131 10.39 1.41 3.60
C SER A 131 11.40 2.53 3.88
N PHE A 132 11.31 3.60 3.15
CA PHE A 132 12.19 4.77 3.29
C PHE A 132 11.55 5.85 4.18
N MET A 133 10.24 6.06 4.09
CA MET A 133 9.55 7.09 4.86
C MET A 133 9.58 6.84 6.37
N GLN A 134 9.52 5.58 6.82
CA GLN A 134 9.39 5.22 8.24
C GLN A 134 10.51 5.80 9.14
N THR A 135 11.69 6.08 8.60
CA THR A 135 12.86 6.57 9.38
C THR A 135 13.07 8.07 9.27
N LEU A 136 12.26 8.77 8.49
CA LEU A 136 12.39 10.21 8.31
C LEU A 136 11.82 11.00 9.49
N ASN A 137 12.26 12.24 9.65
CA ASN A 137 11.74 13.22 10.61
C ASN A 137 11.69 12.73 12.08
N GLY A 138 12.54 11.78 12.44
CA GLY A 138 12.55 11.19 13.78
C GLY A 138 11.64 9.97 13.95
N GLY A 139 11.02 9.53 12.85
CA GLY A 139 10.12 8.37 12.77
C GLY A 139 8.71 8.79 12.33
N ILE A 140 8.20 8.14 11.30
CA ILE A 140 6.83 8.30 10.79
C ILE A 140 6.10 6.98 11.00
N ILE A 141 4.83 7.03 11.42
CA ILE A 141 3.95 5.85 11.45
C ILE A 141 3.71 5.42 10.01
N ALA A 142 4.50 4.47 9.52
CA ALA A 142 4.46 4.04 8.13
C ALA A 142 3.90 2.64 7.95
N GLY A 143 3.26 2.41 6.82
CA GLY A 143 2.74 1.12 6.39
C GLY A 143 2.42 1.12 4.91
N GLY A 144 1.93 -0.02 4.40
CA GLY A 144 1.53 -0.16 3.00
C GLY A 144 0.14 -0.77 2.86
N VAL A 145 -0.59 -0.29 1.87
CA VAL A 145 -1.82 -0.90 1.36
C VAL A 145 -1.62 -1.15 -0.12
N GLN A 146 -1.86 -2.38 -0.56
CA GLN A 146 -1.44 -2.84 -1.87
C GLN A 146 -2.54 -3.62 -2.57
N ILE A 147 -2.41 -3.79 -3.88
CA ILE A 147 -3.25 -4.70 -4.65
C ILE A 147 -2.46 -5.92 -5.10
N PRO A 148 -3.03 -7.13 -5.04
CA PRO A 148 -2.42 -8.30 -5.65
C PRO A 148 -2.23 -8.12 -7.16
N MET A 149 -1.02 -8.38 -7.66
CA MET A 149 -0.68 -8.26 -9.07
C MET A 149 0.19 -9.43 -9.51
N ARG A 150 -0.17 -10.06 -10.65
CA ARG A 150 0.68 -11.06 -11.30
C ARG A 150 1.57 -10.42 -12.34
N TYR A 151 2.75 -11.01 -12.54
CA TYR A 151 3.69 -10.67 -13.62
C TYR A 151 4.16 -9.22 -13.58
N VAL A 152 4.43 -8.74 -12.36
CA VAL A 152 4.92 -7.38 -12.09
C VAL A 152 6.15 -7.06 -12.95
N HIS A 153 6.29 -5.80 -13.36
CA HIS A 153 7.30 -5.29 -14.29
C HIS A 153 7.26 -5.91 -15.69
N SER A 154 6.18 -6.64 -16.05
CA SER A 154 6.04 -7.24 -17.38
C SER A 154 4.62 -7.13 -17.95
N TYR A 155 3.90 -8.21 -18.08
CA TYR A 155 2.50 -8.25 -18.56
C TYR A 155 1.55 -8.37 -17.37
N GLU A 156 1.38 -7.27 -16.68
CA GLU A 156 0.72 -7.19 -15.38
C GLU A 156 -0.77 -7.52 -15.46
N VAL A 157 -1.25 -8.23 -14.45
CA VAL A 157 -2.65 -8.60 -14.30
C VAL A 157 -3.11 -8.29 -12.89
N VAL A 158 -4.22 -7.55 -12.78
CA VAL A 158 -4.92 -7.25 -11.52
C VAL A 158 -6.38 -7.69 -11.61
N ASP A 159 -7.01 -7.92 -10.48
CA ASP A 159 -8.46 -8.10 -10.40
C ASP A 159 -9.11 -6.77 -9.99
N VAL A 160 -10.14 -6.36 -10.72
CA VAL A 160 -10.86 -5.10 -10.45
C VAL A 160 -11.52 -5.12 -9.07
N ARG A 161 -11.88 -6.29 -8.54
CA ARG A 161 -12.44 -6.42 -7.19
C ARG A 161 -11.44 -5.98 -6.14
N ASP A 162 -10.17 -6.36 -6.28
CA ASP A 162 -9.10 -5.96 -5.36
C ASP A 162 -8.87 -4.44 -5.38
N VAL A 163 -9.02 -3.82 -6.56
CA VAL A 163 -8.98 -2.35 -6.72
C VAL A 163 -10.11 -1.69 -5.93
N VAL A 164 -11.34 -2.19 -6.08
CA VAL A 164 -12.51 -1.66 -5.35
C VAL A 164 -12.35 -1.84 -3.84
N ASP A 165 -11.93 -3.02 -3.40
CA ASP A 165 -11.68 -3.32 -1.98
C ASP A 165 -10.62 -2.40 -1.38
N THR A 166 -9.59 -2.05 -2.17
CA THR A 166 -8.52 -1.15 -1.73
C THR A 166 -9.01 0.29 -1.60
N VAL A 167 -9.80 0.78 -2.56
CA VAL A 167 -10.45 2.11 -2.47
C VAL A 167 -11.32 2.18 -1.21
N GLU A 168 -12.16 1.16 -0.99
CA GLU A 168 -13.04 1.13 0.17
C GLU A 168 -12.28 1.08 1.49
N LEU A 169 -11.22 0.27 1.59
CA LEU A 169 -10.39 0.20 2.79
C LEU A 169 -9.77 1.56 3.14
N LEU A 170 -9.15 2.20 2.16
CA LEU A 170 -8.49 3.51 2.36
C LEU A 170 -9.51 4.59 2.73
N TYR A 171 -10.62 4.66 2.01
CA TYR A 171 -11.69 5.60 2.29
C TYR A 171 -12.20 5.44 3.73
N ARG A 172 -12.55 4.22 4.14
CA ARG A 172 -13.04 3.93 5.49
C ARG A 172 -11.98 4.21 6.55
N TYR A 173 -10.74 3.85 6.29
CA TYR A 173 -9.64 4.10 7.23
C TYR A 173 -9.47 5.60 7.49
N ILE A 174 -9.43 6.43 6.44
CA ILE A 174 -9.29 7.90 6.58
C ILE A 174 -10.43 8.47 7.44
N LEU A 175 -11.66 8.01 7.27
CA LEU A 175 -12.80 8.45 8.08
C LEU A 175 -12.67 8.08 9.57
N THR A 176 -11.86 7.10 9.93
CA THR A 176 -11.62 6.76 11.35
C THR A 176 -10.56 7.62 12.01
N GLN A 177 -9.87 8.48 11.26
CA GLN A 177 -8.82 9.37 11.75
C GLN A 177 -9.31 10.79 12.06
N ALA A 178 -10.61 11.03 11.93
CA ALA A 178 -11.28 12.31 12.18
C ALA A 178 -11.29 12.71 13.67
#